data_7bc900e1b61a095cee339e977a3ca1a3
#
_entry.id   7bc900e1b61a095cee339e977a3ca1a3
#
_cell.length_a   1.000
_cell.length_b   1.000
_cell.length_c   1.000
_cell.angle_alpha   90.00
_cell.angle_beta   90.00
_cell.angle_gamma   90.00
#
_symmetry.space_group_name_H-M   'P 1'
#
loop_
_entity.id
_entity.type
_entity.pdbx_description
1 polymer ?
#
loop_
_entity_poly.entity_id
_entity_poly.type
_entity_poly.pdbx_seq_one_letter_code
_entity_poly.pdbx_strand_id
1 'polypeptide(L)'
;YIDDYMFLTERLENVFPENRNVKLEVFLMLYCEEGEVKLELNNVARHLQANDLLISLPNTIIGQVMASPNHKVKVFCFSNRFIQRLTQTQKYSWKSICYIQENPIKHFGENRNETFHQYLKLIEGKIQTSPDKYQKEILLHIASAFYGEMVAETTRKSIEKEKQGYHTPVKQPDFIFKQFMEALTADN
;
A
#
# COMPACT_ATOMS: atom_id res chain seq x y z
N TYR A 1 -4.29 17.40 -8.48
CA TYR A 1 -2.84 17.31 -8.71
C TYR A 1 -2.21 16.86 -7.39
N ILE A 2 -1.64 15.67 -7.38
CA ILE A 2 -0.88 15.16 -6.23
C ILE A 2 0.54 15.71 -6.43
N ASP A 3 0.78 16.92 -5.91
CA ASP A 3 2.12 17.44 -5.79
C ASP A 3 2.93 16.46 -4.93
N ASP A 4 4.02 15.96 -5.46
CA ASP A 4 5.18 15.26 -4.87
C ASP A 4 5.06 14.50 -3.53
N TYR A 5 3.82 14.27 -2.99
CA TYR A 5 3.66 13.85 -1.61
C TYR A 5 2.60 12.77 -1.40
N MET A 6 1.77 13.01 -0.44
CA MET A 6 0.78 12.12 0.11
C MET A 6 -0.56 12.84 0.18
N PHE A 7 -1.62 12.15 -0.18
CA PHE A 7 -3.00 12.60 -0.06
C PHE A 7 -3.75 11.63 0.85
N LEU A 8 -4.56 12.16 1.75
CA LEU A 8 -5.46 11.39 2.63
C LEU A 8 -6.90 11.82 2.38
N THR A 9 -7.80 10.87 2.25
CA THR A 9 -9.23 11.09 2.25
C THR A 9 -9.96 9.96 2.97
N GLU A 10 -11.11 10.29 3.55
CA GLU A 10 -12.05 9.33 4.14
C GLU A 10 -13.22 9.02 3.19
N ARG A 11 -13.20 9.61 1.98
CA ARG A 11 -14.26 9.46 0.97
C ARG A 11 -13.73 8.68 -0.22
N LEU A 12 -14.35 7.54 -0.50
CA LEU A 12 -14.00 6.71 -1.64
C LEU A 12 -14.21 7.44 -2.97
N GLU A 13 -15.24 8.29 -3.06
CA GLU A 13 -15.60 9.01 -4.27
C GLU A 13 -14.52 10.00 -4.72
N ASN A 14 -13.67 10.46 -3.81
CA ASN A 14 -12.55 11.34 -4.14
C ASN A 14 -11.44 10.61 -4.93
N VAL A 15 -11.39 9.29 -4.85
CA VAL A 15 -10.37 8.46 -5.50
C VAL A 15 -10.99 7.57 -6.57
N PHE A 16 -12.19 7.07 -6.32
CA PHE A 16 -12.89 6.12 -7.19
C PHE A 16 -14.21 6.72 -7.66
N PRO A 17 -14.25 7.38 -8.82
CA PRO A 17 -15.48 7.89 -9.41
C PRO A 17 -16.43 6.73 -9.73
N GLU A 18 -17.72 6.96 -9.53
CA GLU A 18 -18.77 5.95 -9.74
C GLU A 18 -18.71 5.35 -11.16
N ASN A 19 -18.88 4.04 -11.24
CA ASN A 19 -19.01 3.26 -12.48
C ASN A 19 -17.84 3.40 -13.47
N ARG A 20 -16.64 3.73 -13.01
CA ARG A 20 -15.46 3.81 -13.87
C ARG A 20 -14.30 3.03 -13.29
N ASN A 21 -13.60 2.33 -14.18
CA ASN A 21 -12.32 1.75 -13.82
C ASN A 21 -11.26 2.86 -13.76
N VAL A 22 -10.46 2.87 -12.71
CA VAL A 22 -9.37 3.82 -12.49
C VAL A 22 -8.04 3.08 -12.58
N LYS A 23 -7.19 3.50 -13.51
CA LYS A 23 -5.78 3.08 -13.51
C LYS A 23 -5.01 3.95 -12.54
N LEU A 24 -4.46 3.36 -11.50
CA LEU A 24 -3.66 4.07 -10.51
C LEU A 24 -2.32 4.49 -11.09
N GLU A 25 -1.98 5.76 -10.93
CA GLU A 25 -0.65 6.30 -11.22
C GLU A 25 0.21 6.43 -9.94
N VAL A 26 -0.36 6.08 -8.80
CA VAL A 26 0.21 6.25 -7.48
C VAL A 26 0.12 4.94 -6.67
N PHE A 27 0.89 4.86 -5.59
CA PHE A 27 0.65 3.86 -4.57
C PHE A 27 -0.60 4.23 -3.78
N LEU A 28 -1.44 3.25 -3.52
CA LEU A 28 -2.66 3.42 -2.75
C LEU A 28 -2.67 2.45 -1.58
N MET A 29 -3.03 2.98 -0.42
CA MET A 29 -3.39 2.21 0.76
C MET A 29 -4.83 2.56 1.13
N LEU A 30 -5.70 1.55 1.22
CA LEU A 30 -7.08 1.68 1.68
C LEU A 30 -7.24 0.85 2.94
N TYR A 31 -7.47 1.53 4.06
CA TYR A 31 -7.78 0.90 5.33
C TYR A 31 -9.28 0.97 5.59
N CYS A 32 -9.89 -0.19 5.82
CA CYS A 32 -11.29 -0.32 6.20
C CYS A 32 -11.39 -0.32 7.72
N GLU A 33 -11.86 0.78 8.33
CA GLU A 33 -12.06 0.88 9.78
C GLU A 33 -13.33 0.18 10.22
N GLU A 34 -14.44 0.40 9.49
CA GLU A 34 -15.74 -0.19 9.77
C GLU A 34 -16.46 -0.56 8.47
N GLY A 35 -17.30 -1.57 8.52
CA GLY A 35 -18.09 -2.03 7.38
C GLY A 35 -17.28 -2.91 6.43
N GLU A 36 -17.62 -2.82 5.16
CA GLU A 36 -17.01 -3.63 4.08
C GLU A 36 -16.82 -2.78 2.83
N VAL A 37 -15.76 -3.12 2.07
CA VAL A 37 -15.50 -2.59 0.73
C VAL A 37 -15.24 -3.75 -0.23
N LYS A 38 -16.00 -3.81 -1.31
CA LYS A 38 -15.82 -4.74 -2.42
C LYS A 38 -15.30 -3.96 -3.61
N LEU A 39 -14.30 -4.50 -4.28
CA LEU A 39 -13.70 -3.87 -5.45
C LEU A 39 -13.01 -4.91 -6.34
N GLU A 40 -12.68 -4.53 -7.55
CA GLU A 40 -11.84 -5.33 -8.44
C GLU A 40 -10.45 -4.73 -8.55
N LEU A 41 -9.42 -5.59 -8.45
CA LEU A 41 -8.03 -5.25 -8.76
C LEU A 41 -7.60 -6.05 -9.98
N ASN A 42 -7.31 -5.38 -11.09
CA ASN A 42 -6.94 -6.03 -12.36
C ASN A 42 -7.95 -7.15 -12.75
N ASN A 43 -9.25 -6.85 -12.64
CA ASN A 43 -10.38 -7.77 -12.89
C ASN A 43 -10.48 -8.96 -11.91
N VAL A 44 -9.79 -8.90 -10.77
CA VAL A 44 -9.93 -9.89 -9.69
C VAL A 44 -10.70 -9.28 -8.54
N ALA A 45 -11.87 -9.85 -8.24
CA ALA A 45 -12.71 -9.39 -7.14
C ALA A 45 -11.98 -9.51 -5.80
N ARG A 46 -12.06 -8.46 -5.00
CA ARG A 46 -11.50 -8.38 -3.67
C ARG A 46 -12.55 -7.89 -2.68
N HIS A 47 -12.45 -8.36 -1.45
CA HIS A 47 -13.37 -8.00 -0.37
C HIS A 47 -12.56 -7.62 0.86
N LEU A 48 -12.76 -6.39 1.34
CA LEU A 48 -12.19 -5.88 2.57
C LEU A 48 -13.28 -5.87 3.63
N GLN A 49 -12.92 -6.31 4.80
CA GLN A 49 -13.72 -6.22 6.03
C GLN A 49 -13.09 -5.21 6.99
N ALA A 50 -13.75 -4.94 8.10
CA ALA A 50 -13.18 -4.11 9.16
C ALA A 50 -11.80 -4.62 9.59
N ASN A 51 -10.83 -3.73 9.76
CA ASN A 51 -9.43 -3.97 10.06
C ASN A 51 -8.60 -4.56 8.89
N ASP A 52 -9.11 -4.52 7.67
CA ASP A 52 -8.33 -4.89 6.49
C ASP A 52 -7.63 -3.66 5.88
N LEU A 53 -6.40 -3.88 5.46
CA LEU A 53 -5.60 -2.93 4.69
C LEU A 53 -5.35 -3.48 3.30
N LEU A 54 -5.84 -2.78 2.29
CA LEU A 54 -5.47 -2.99 0.90
C LEU A 54 -4.24 -2.15 0.58
N ILE A 55 -3.26 -2.75 -0.08
CA ILE A 55 -2.11 -2.06 -0.67
C ILE A 55 -2.14 -2.31 -2.17
N SER A 56 -2.15 -1.24 -2.95
CA SER A 56 -2.15 -1.31 -4.41
C SER A 56 -0.98 -0.53 -4.99
N LEU A 57 -0.32 -1.14 -5.96
CA LEU A 57 0.83 -0.56 -6.66
C LEU A 57 0.39 0.32 -7.83
N PRO A 58 1.24 1.24 -8.31
CA PRO A 58 1.00 1.94 -9.57
C PRO A 58 0.73 0.97 -10.72
N ASN A 59 -0.03 1.43 -11.70
CA ASN A 59 -0.52 0.66 -12.85
C ASN A 59 -1.59 -0.41 -12.53
N THR A 60 -2.02 -0.56 -11.29
CA THR A 60 -3.19 -1.38 -10.95
C THR A 60 -4.46 -0.73 -11.46
N ILE A 61 -5.34 -1.51 -12.07
CA ILE A 61 -6.68 -1.07 -12.46
C ILE A 61 -7.64 -1.42 -11.33
N ILE A 62 -8.31 -0.42 -10.77
CA ILE A 62 -9.36 -0.60 -9.76
C ILE A 62 -10.71 -0.35 -10.41
N GLY A 63 -11.63 -1.26 -10.22
CA GLY A 63 -13.00 -1.18 -10.73
C GLY A 63 -14.03 -1.66 -9.73
N GLN A 64 -15.30 -1.40 -10.03
CA GLN A 64 -16.47 -1.88 -9.30
C GLN A 64 -16.39 -1.65 -7.77
N VAL A 65 -15.98 -0.45 -7.36
CA VAL A 65 -15.85 -0.13 -5.93
C VAL A 65 -17.25 0.04 -5.33
N MET A 66 -17.59 -0.80 -4.36
CA MET A 66 -18.85 -0.77 -3.61
C MET A 66 -18.54 -0.87 -2.13
N ALA A 67 -19.20 -0.04 -1.33
CA ALA A 67 -19.03 -0.07 0.12
C ALA A 67 -20.38 -0.21 0.83
N SER A 68 -20.36 -0.78 2.03
CA SER A 68 -21.54 -0.84 2.88
C SER A 68 -21.96 0.56 3.33
N PRO A 69 -23.24 0.81 3.62
CA PRO A 69 -23.73 2.15 3.99
C PRO A 69 -23.06 2.74 5.24
N ASN A 70 -22.59 1.90 6.14
CA ASN A 70 -21.93 2.26 7.39
C ASN A 70 -20.39 2.16 7.32
N HIS A 71 -19.81 2.16 6.11
CA HIS A 71 -18.37 2.05 5.98
C HIS A 71 -17.64 3.28 6.53
N LYS A 72 -16.50 3.03 7.15
CA LYS A 72 -15.48 4.03 7.44
C LYS A 72 -14.16 3.56 6.87
N VAL A 73 -13.54 4.41 6.09
CA VAL A 73 -12.29 4.08 5.40
C VAL A 73 -11.30 5.23 5.52
N LYS A 74 -10.02 4.89 5.41
CA LYS A 74 -8.94 5.86 5.18
C LYS A 74 -8.18 5.46 3.92
N VAL A 75 -8.12 6.38 2.96
CA VAL A 75 -7.42 6.17 1.70
C VAL A 75 -6.20 7.08 1.64
N PHE A 76 -5.03 6.48 1.59
CA PHE A 76 -3.76 7.16 1.44
C PHE A 76 -3.25 6.93 0.03
N CYS A 77 -2.93 8.01 -0.66
CA CYS A 77 -2.26 7.97 -1.96
C CYS A 77 -0.87 8.57 -1.82
N PHE A 78 0.13 7.86 -2.32
CA PHE A 78 1.54 8.28 -2.28
C PHE A 78 2.07 8.43 -3.70
N SER A 79 2.67 9.57 -4.01
CA SER A 79 3.31 9.77 -5.31
C SER A 79 4.49 8.80 -5.50
N ASN A 80 4.80 8.47 -6.76
CA ASN A 80 5.96 7.65 -7.09
C ASN A 80 7.26 8.26 -6.54
N ARG A 81 7.40 9.58 -6.60
CA ARG A 81 8.58 10.29 -6.08
C ARG A 81 8.69 10.17 -4.56
N PHE A 82 7.56 10.25 -3.85
CA PHE A 82 7.56 10.02 -2.40
C PHE A 82 8.04 8.60 -2.06
N ILE A 83 7.50 7.59 -2.77
CA ILE A 83 7.91 6.20 -2.59
C ILE A 83 9.38 6.01 -2.94
N GLN A 84 9.89 6.60 -4.00
CA GLN A 84 11.33 6.54 -4.34
C GLN A 84 12.19 7.09 -3.20
N ARG A 85 11.81 8.20 -2.59
CA ARG A 85 12.53 8.76 -1.42
C ARG A 85 12.47 7.81 -0.21
N LEU A 86 11.31 7.22 0.07
CA LEU A 86 11.19 6.20 1.12
C LEU A 86 12.16 5.03 0.91
N THR A 87 12.42 4.68 -0.31
CA THR A 87 13.10 3.45 -0.69
C THR A 87 14.58 3.62 -0.95
N GLN A 88 15.05 4.85 -1.13
CA GLN A 88 16.47 5.14 -1.19
C GLN A 88 17.21 4.72 0.08
N THR A 89 16.53 4.71 1.22
CA THR A 89 17.08 4.32 2.53
C THR A 89 16.95 2.83 2.84
N GLN A 90 16.12 2.11 2.11
CA GLN A 90 15.84 0.69 2.36
C GLN A 90 15.88 -0.09 1.04
N LYS A 91 16.77 -1.07 0.94
CA LYS A 91 16.78 -1.97 -0.22
C LYS A 91 15.48 -2.76 -0.25
N TYR A 92 14.60 -2.46 -1.20
CA TYR A 92 13.44 -3.30 -1.46
C TYR A 92 13.89 -4.72 -1.76
N SER A 93 13.34 -5.65 -1.02
CA SER A 93 13.36 -7.01 -1.51
C SER A 93 12.29 -7.11 -2.61
N TRP A 94 12.68 -7.48 -3.83
CA TRP A 94 11.76 -7.83 -4.91
C TRP A 94 10.68 -8.83 -4.42
N LYS A 95 11.05 -9.74 -3.53
CA LYS A 95 10.14 -10.67 -2.86
C LYS A 95 8.99 -9.95 -2.14
N SER A 96 9.26 -8.80 -1.51
CA SER A 96 8.21 -8.02 -0.82
C SER A 96 7.22 -7.41 -1.79
N ILE A 97 7.67 -6.93 -2.95
CA ILE A 97 6.78 -6.37 -4.00
C ILE A 97 5.91 -7.48 -4.59
N CYS A 98 6.49 -8.61 -4.98
CA CYS A 98 5.74 -9.76 -5.49
C CYS A 98 4.73 -10.26 -4.45
N TYR A 99 5.12 -10.33 -3.18
CA TYR A 99 4.22 -10.73 -2.11
C TYR A 99 3.03 -9.78 -1.95
N ILE A 100 3.26 -8.47 -2.05
CA ILE A 100 2.18 -7.46 -2.00
C ILE A 100 1.24 -7.61 -3.20
N GLN A 101 1.77 -7.85 -4.41
CA GLN A 101 0.96 -8.04 -5.61
C GLN A 101 0.07 -9.28 -5.52
N GLU A 102 0.60 -10.38 -4.99
CA GLU A 102 -0.15 -11.62 -4.81
C GLU A 102 -1.15 -11.54 -3.64
N ASN A 103 -0.77 -10.82 -2.58
CA ASN A 103 -1.54 -10.68 -1.35
C ASN A 103 -1.80 -9.20 -1.03
N PRO A 104 -2.62 -8.51 -1.83
CA PRO A 104 -2.83 -7.07 -1.69
C PRO A 104 -3.60 -6.68 -0.42
N ILE A 105 -4.34 -7.62 0.17
CA ILE A 105 -5.11 -7.38 1.39
C ILE A 105 -4.37 -7.99 2.58
N LYS A 106 -4.18 -7.19 3.62
CA LYS A 106 -3.62 -7.60 4.90
C LYS A 106 -4.67 -7.44 5.98
N HIS A 107 -4.94 -8.53 6.69
CA HIS A 107 -5.81 -8.51 7.86
C HIS A 107 -4.97 -8.26 9.11
N PHE A 108 -5.31 -7.22 9.87
CA PHE A 108 -4.70 -6.93 11.16
C PHE A 108 -5.54 -7.57 12.27
N GLY A 109 -5.03 -8.64 12.90
CA GLY A 109 -5.65 -9.17 14.11
C GLY A 109 -5.56 -8.16 15.27
N GLU A 110 -6.44 -8.31 16.26
CA GLU A 110 -6.67 -7.35 17.35
C GLU A 110 -5.41 -6.82 18.05
N ASN A 111 -4.41 -7.67 18.27
CA ASN A 111 -3.18 -7.30 19.00
C ASN A 111 -2.12 -6.53 18.16
N ARG A 112 -2.23 -6.49 16.83
CA ARG A 112 -1.27 -5.82 15.93
C ARG A 112 -1.79 -4.51 15.37
N ASN A 113 -3.04 -4.22 15.63
CA ASN A 113 -3.74 -3.07 15.13
C ASN A 113 -3.25 -1.78 15.80
N GLU A 114 -2.77 -1.84 17.05
CA GLU A 114 -2.41 -0.66 17.84
C GLU A 114 -1.23 0.11 17.22
N THR A 115 -0.11 -0.55 16.91
CA THR A 115 1.05 0.11 16.28
C THR A 115 0.69 0.70 14.93
N PHE A 116 -0.09 -0.02 14.12
CA PHE A 116 -0.58 0.47 12.84
C PHE A 116 -1.45 1.73 13.01
N HIS A 117 -2.40 1.70 13.94
CA HIS A 117 -3.24 2.87 14.25
C HIS A 117 -2.45 4.08 14.77
N GLN A 118 -1.39 3.85 15.55
CA GLN A 118 -0.52 4.91 16.03
C GLN A 118 0.17 5.61 14.85
N TYR A 119 0.70 4.87 13.87
CA TYR A 119 1.28 5.45 12.66
C TYR A 119 0.25 6.21 11.83
N LEU A 120 -0.96 5.65 11.63
CA LEU A 120 -2.03 6.33 10.90
C LEU A 120 -2.41 7.67 11.56
N LYS A 121 -2.58 7.69 12.88
CA LYS A 121 -2.87 8.92 13.64
C LYS A 121 -1.76 9.96 13.53
N LEU A 122 -0.49 9.53 13.58
CA LEU A 122 0.65 10.44 13.41
C LEU A 122 0.67 11.06 12.01
N ILE A 123 0.45 10.26 10.98
CA ILE A 123 0.40 10.71 9.58
C ILE A 123 -0.77 11.69 9.40
N GLU A 124 -1.97 11.30 9.85
CA GLU A 124 -3.18 12.12 9.77
C GLU A 124 -3.01 13.47 10.46
N GLY A 125 -2.55 13.45 11.71
CA GLY A 125 -2.32 14.68 12.47
C GLY A 125 -1.30 15.61 11.81
N LYS A 126 -0.30 15.06 11.12
CA LYS A 126 0.67 15.87 10.37
C LYS A 126 0.14 16.40 9.05
N ILE A 127 -0.72 15.66 8.35
CA ILE A 127 -1.37 16.15 7.12
C ILE A 127 -2.32 17.31 7.42
N GLN A 128 -3.02 17.26 8.55
CA GLN A 128 -4.00 18.28 8.94
C GLN A 128 -3.38 19.59 9.44
N THR A 129 -2.12 19.58 9.85
CA THR A 129 -1.41 20.80 10.25
C THR A 129 -0.98 21.62 9.03
N SER A 130 -0.92 22.94 9.18
CA SER A 130 -0.50 23.83 8.08
C SER A 130 0.84 23.41 7.48
N PRO A 131 0.99 23.36 6.16
CA PRO A 131 2.21 22.91 5.52
C PRO A 131 3.34 23.89 5.77
N ASP A 132 4.34 23.48 6.54
CA ASP A 132 5.61 24.16 6.70
C ASP A 132 6.75 23.40 6.01
N LYS A 133 7.91 24.01 5.95
CA LYS A 133 9.09 23.41 5.32
C LYS A 133 9.48 22.06 5.92
N TYR A 134 9.23 21.85 7.21
CA TYR A 134 9.65 20.65 7.95
C TYR A 134 8.58 19.57 7.97
N GLN A 135 7.30 19.93 7.76
CA GLN A 135 6.21 18.98 7.79
C GLN A 135 6.42 17.85 6.79
N LYS A 136 6.87 18.18 5.58
CA LYS A 136 7.16 17.22 4.51
C LYS A 136 8.24 16.23 4.91
N GLU A 137 9.31 16.68 5.53
CA GLU A 137 10.39 15.81 6.01
C GLU A 137 9.93 14.95 7.20
N ILE A 138 9.16 15.52 8.11
CA ILE A 138 8.56 14.77 9.23
C ILE A 138 7.64 13.65 8.70
N LEU A 139 6.75 13.96 7.76
CA LEU A 139 5.89 12.96 7.13
C LEU A 139 6.68 11.85 6.44
N LEU A 140 7.77 12.20 5.75
CA LEU A 140 8.65 11.23 5.10
C LEU A 140 9.27 10.28 6.14
N HIS A 141 9.73 10.79 7.27
CA HIS A 141 10.31 9.96 8.32
C HIS A 141 9.28 9.06 9.01
N ILE A 142 8.09 9.57 9.31
CA ILE A 142 7.01 8.76 9.88
C ILE A 142 6.59 7.65 8.89
N ALA A 143 6.41 8.00 7.62
CA ALA A 143 6.06 7.03 6.59
C ALA A 143 7.20 6.02 6.33
N SER A 144 8.46 6.43 6.46
CA SER A 144 9.61 5.52 6.36
C SER A 144 9.62 4.49 7.49
N ALA A 145 9.35 4.93 8.72
CA ALA A 145 9.25 4.03 9.87
C ALA A 145 8.07 3.05 9.70
N PHE A 146 6.90 3.57 9.35
CA PHE A 146 5.73 2.74 9.05
C PHE A 146 5.99 1.72 7.95
N TYR A 147 6.61 2.16 6.85
CA TYR A 147 6.99 1.27 5.77
C TYR A 147 7.96 0.18 6.22
N GLY A 148 8.97 0.51 7.04
CA GLY A 148 9.90 -0.45 7.63
C GLY A 148 9.19 -1.55 8.43
N GLU A 149 8.20 -1.19 9.25
CA GLU A 149 7.37 -2.15 9.98
C GLU A 149 6.58 -3.08 9.03
N MET A 150 5.99 -2.51 7.98
CA MET A 150 5.25 -3.29 6.98
C MET A 150 6.15 -4.29 6.24
N VAL A 151 7.37 -3.90 5.88
CA VAL A 151 8.35 -4.78 5.22
C VAL A 151 8.83 -5.87 6.17
N ALA A 152 9.15 -5.51 7.41
CA ALA A 152 9.60 -6.46 8.43
C ALA A 152 8.54 -7.54 8.70
N GLU A 153 7.28 -7.15 8.78
CA GLU A 153 6.15 -8.06 8.97
C GLU A 153 5.96 -8.98 7.76
N THR A 154 6.05 -8.42 6.55
CA THR A 154 5.93 -9.19 5.30
C THR A 154 7.05 -10.21 5.17
N THR A 155 8.27 -9.82 5.52
CA THR A 155 9.46 -10.69 5.47
C THR A 155 9.33 -11.83 6.49
N ARG A 156 8.88 -11.55 7.71
CA ARG A 156 8.63 -12.58 8.73
C ARG A 156 7.62 -13.64 8.24
N LYS A 157 6.48 -13.19 7.69
CA LYS A 157 5.46 -14.11 7.15
C LYS A 157 5.95 -14.93 5.95
N SER A 158 6.79 -14.37 5.10
CA SER A 158 7.41 -15.10 3.99
C SER A 158 8.32 -16.21 4.50
N ILE A 159 9.18 -15.92 5.48
CA ILE A 159 10.09 -16.90 6.10
C ILE A 159 9.32 -18.01 6.82
N GLU A 160 8.24 -17.66 7.54
CA GLU A 160 7.40 -18.65 8.23
C GLU A 160 6.74 -19.61 7.24
N LYS A 161 6.23 -19.10 6.10
CA LYS A 161 5.65 -19.93 5.04
C LYS A 161 6.69 -20.84 4.37
N GLU A 162 7.89 -20.35 4.11
CA GLU A 162 8.98 -21.18 3.58
C GLU A 162 9.36 -22.33 4.54
N LYS A 163 9.40 -22.06 5.85
CA LYS A 163 9.65 -23.10 6.88
C LYS A 163 8.54 -24.16 6.98
N GLN A 164 7.30 -23.79 6.62
CA GLN A 164 6.15 -24.72 6.59
C GLN A 164 6.03 -25.52 5.27
N GLY A 165 7.02 -25.44 4.39
CA GLY A 165 7.08 -26.22 3.14
C GLY A 165 6.24 -25.63 2.00
N TYR A 166 5.70 -24.44 2.16
CA TYR A 166 5.06 -23.71 1.05
C TYR A 166 6.13 -23.02 0.19
N HIS A 167 6.71 -23.76 -0.75
CA HIS A 167 7.46 -23.14 -1.83
C HIS A 167 6.46 -22.43 -2.76
N THR A 168 6.43 -21.11 -2.73
CA THR A 168 5.79 -20.34 -3.81
C THR A 168 6.72 -20.50 -5.03
N PRO A 169 6.30 -21.19 -6.10
CA PRO A 169 7.13 -21.28 -7.30
C PRO A 169 7.27 -19.86 -7.86
N VAL A 170 8.52 -19.39 -7.96
CA VAL A 170 8.84 -18.16 -8.69
C VAL A 170 8.40 -18.40 -10.12
N LYS A 171 7.32 -17.78 -10.56
CA LYS A 171 6.84 -17.93 -11.95
C LYS A 171 7.93 -17.38 -12.87
N GLN A 172 8.23 -18.11 -13.93
CA GLN A 172 9.28 -17.76 -14.91
C GLN A 172 9.20 -16.28 -15.41
N PRO A 173 8.00 -15.67 -15.57
CA PRO A 173 7.87 -14.25 -15.89
C PRO A 173 8.48 -13.32 -14.82
N ASP A 174 8.41 -13.68 -13.53
CA ASP A 174 8.95 -12.86 -12.44
C ASP A 174 10.47 -12.82 -12.45
N PHE A 175 11.12 -13.89 -12.89
CA PHE A 175 12.57 -13.97 -13.03
C PHE A 175 13.08 -13.09 -14.19
N ILE A 176 12.39 -13.12 -15.33
CA ILE A 176 12.73 -12.31 -16.51
C ILE A 176 12.53 -10.82 -16.22
N PHE A 177 11.44 -10.47 -15.56
CA PHE A 177 11.17 -9.08 -15.17
C PHE A 177 12.18 -8.57 -14.13
N LYS A 178 12.61 -9.42 -13.20
CA LYS A 178 13.67 -9.09 -12.25
C LYS A 178 14.98 -8.77 -12.96
N GLN A 179 15.42 -9.62 -13.89
CA GLN A 179 16.63 -9.39 -14.69
C GLN A 179 16.55 -8.10 -15.52
N PHE A 180 15.36 -7.81 -16.08
CA PHE A 180 15.11 -6.58 -16.82
C PHE A 180 15.22 -5.35 -15.94
N MET A 181 14.66 -5.38 -14.73
CA MET A 181 14.73 -4.27 -13.76
C MET A 181 16.15 -4.09 -13.18
N GLU A 182 16.87 -5.16 -12.93
CA GLU A 182 18.27 -5.11 -12.50
C GLU A 182 19.17 -4.50 -13.61
N ALA A 183 18.93 -4.83 -14.88
CA ALA A 183 19.63 -4.23 -16.01
C ALA A 183 19.33 -2.74 -16.15
N LEU A 184 18.08 -2.31 -15.99
CA LEU A 184 17.69 -0.89 -16.03
C LEU A 184 18.28 -0.05 -14.88
N THR A 185 18.56 -0.66 -13.74
CA THR A 185 19.13 0.04 -12.57
C THR A 185 20.67 0.01 -12.55
N ALA A 186 21.29 -0.82 -13.36
CA ALA A 186 22.74 -0.92 -13.48
C ALA A 186 23.36 0.12 -14.44
N ASP A 187 22.53 0.72 -15.32
CA ASP A 187 22.95 1.71 -16.32
C ASP A 187 22.75 3.19 -15.90
N ASN A 188 22.54 3.46 -14.59
CA ASN A 188 22.45 4.83 -14.05
C ASN A 188 23.46 5.10 -12.96
#